data_a11c29d35b9135efaf27309e422de1b4
#
_entry.id   a11c29d35b9135efaf27309e422de1b4
#
_cell.length_a   1.000
_cell.length_b   1.000
_cell.length_c   1.000
_cell.angle_alpha   90.00
_cell.angle_beta   90.00
_cell.angle_gamma   90.00
#
_symmetry.space_group_name_H-M   'P 1'
#
loop_
_entity.id
_entity.type
_entity.pdbx_description
1 polymer ?
#
loop_
_entity_poly.entity_id
_entity_poly.type
_entity_poly.pdbx_seq_one_letter_code
_entity_poly.pdbx_strand_id
1 'polypeptide(L)'
;DVVERIIPSLGKPLKTQFYVLNENLDGAEKLLDQAEVFIDFFTRNFGQYPWINEKLGIVNTPYWGMEHQTIIAYGNEYRDNEKGYDFLLLHEMAHEWWGNYLSVSDWSDFWIHEGFAVYSEALFIEEKYGFDEYNSFFKKNLLKKIPQYKPIVLDRNATMKQVAGLDPYYKGAFVLHMLRYLIGDEDFFKVIKDFLHS
;
A
#
# COMPACT_ATOMS: atom_id res chain seq x y z
N ASP A 1 -5.04 -22.04 -12.03
CA ASP A 1 -6.33 -21.45 -12.40
C ASP A 1 -6.24 -19.92 -12.38
N VAL A 2 -7.24 -19.26 -12.98
CA VAL A 2 -7.37 -17.80 -12.96
C VAL A 2 -8.81 -17.46 -12.60
N VAL A 3 -8.98 -16.68 -11.53
CA VAL A 3 -10.26 -16.07 -11.17
C VAL A 3 -10.26 -14.64 -11.74
N GLU A 4 -11.27 -14.34 -12.55
CA GLU A 4 -11.42 -13.03 -13.19
C GLU A 4 -12.63 -12.28 -12.64
N ARG A 5 -12.46 -10.96 -12.46
CA ARG A 5 -13.55 -10.08 -12.03
C ARG A 5 -13.39 -8.71 -12.70
N ILE A 6 -14.50 -8.02 -12.88
CA ILE A 6 -14.51 -6.60 -13.27
C ILE A 6 -14.90 -5.78 -12.05
N ILE A 7 -13.99 -4.94 -11.59
CA ILE A 7 -14.22 -4.05 -10.44
C ILE A 7 -14.57 -2.64 -10.97
N PRO A 8 -15.64 -2.00 -10.47
CA PRO A 8 -15.91 -0.58 -10.76
C PRO A 8 -14.81 0.32 -10.21
N SER A 9 -14.30 1.26 -11.00
CA SER A 9 -13.30 2.24 -10.56
C SER A 9 -13.50 3.57 -11.26
N LEU A 10 -13.99 4.61 -10.56
CA LEU A 10 -14.30 5.96 -11.09
C LEU A 10 -14.96 5.94 -12.47
N GLY A 11 -16.00 5.13 -12.64
CA GLY A 11 -16.75 5.04 -13.89
C GLY A 11 -16.06 4.27 -15.02
N LYS A 12 -14.91 3.67 -14.78
CA LYS A 12 -14.21 2.79 -15.72
C LYS A 12 -14.06 1.39 -15.14
N PRO A 13 -14.38 0.33 -15.90
CA PRO A 13 -14.21 -1.05 -15.41
C PRO A 13 -12.72 -1.40 -15.33
N LEU A 14 -12.29 -1.91 -14.17
CA LEU A 14 -10.96 -2.45 -13.96
C LEU A 14 -11.01 -3.98 -14.08
N LYS A 15 -10.29 -4.53 -15.07
CA LYS A 15 -10.09 -5.97 -15.15
C LYS A 15 -9.19 -6.44 -14.01
N THR A 16 -9.65 -7.42 -13.23
CA THR A 16 -8.88 -8.01 -12.14
C THR A 16 -8.71 -9.50 -12.40
N GLN A 17 -7.49 -10.03 -12.21
CA GLN A 17 -7.14 -11.43 -12.42
C GLN A 17 -6.34 -11.96 -11.23
N PHE A 18 -6.81 -13.04 -10.63
CA PHE A 18 -6.05 -13.75 -9.60
C PHE A 18 -5.57 -15.11 -10.14
N TYR A 19 -4.26 -15.26 -10.26
CA TYR A 19 -3.59 -16.49 -10.64
C TYR A 19 -3.35 -17.33 -9.40
N VAL A 20 -4.08 -18.43 -9.25
CA VAL A 20 -4.21 -19.18 -8.01
C VAL A 20 -4.11 -20.69 -8.26
N LEU A 21 -3.65 -21.44 -7.26
CA LEU A 21 -3.73 -22.90 -7.26
C LEU A 21 -5.18 -23.35 -7.05
N ASN A 22 -5.56 -24.48 -7.65
CA ASN A 22 -6.94 -24.95 -7.66
C ASN A 22 -7.52 -25.16 -6.25
N GLU A 23 -6.72 -25.60 -5.31
CA GLU A 23 -7.10 -25.77 -3.90
C GLU A 23 -7.38 -24.46 -3.15
N ASN A 24 -7.06 -23.31 -3.73
CA ASN A 24 -7.17 -21.99 -3.09
C ASN A 24 -8.20 -21.06 -3.76
N LEU A 25 -9.08 -21.60 -4.59
CA LEU A 25 -10.08 -20.79 -5.32
C LEU A 25 -10.97 -19.95 -4.40
N ASP A 26 -11.49 -20.55 -3.30
CA ASP A 26 -12.34 -19.83 -2.32
C ASP A 26 -11.56 -18.65 -1.67
N GLY A 27 -10.28 -18.86 -1.39
CA GLY A 27 -9.41 -17.80 -0.87
C GLY A 27 -9.21 -16.66 -1.87
N ALA A 28 -9.05 -16.97 -3.16
CA ALA A 28 -8.92 -15.99 -4.21
C ALA A 28 -10.20 -15.14 -4.38
N GLU A 29 -11.37 -15.75 -4.35
CA GLU A 29 -12.65 -15.03 -4.40
C GLU A 29 -12.79 -14.05 -3.23
N LYS A 30 -12.50 -14.52 -2.01
CA LYS A 30 -12.50 -13.66 -0.81
C LYS A 30 -11.56 -12.46 -0.95
N LEU A 31 -10.35 -12.67 -1.48
CA LEU A 31 -9.40 -11.57 -1.68
C LEU A 31 -9.84 -10.60 -2.77
N LEU A 32 -10.51 -11.07 -3.81
CA LEU A 32 -11.07 -10.19 -4.83
C LEU A 32 -12.21 -9.32 -4.28
N ASP A 33 -13.00 -9.81 -3.31
CA ASP A 33 -13.99 -8.99 -2.59
C ASP A 33 -13.29 -7.86 -1.81
N GLN A 34 -12.17 -8.17 -1.17
CA GLN A 34 -11.38 -7.14 -0.46
C GLN A 34 -10.68 -6.19 -1.42
N ALA A 35 -10.14 -6.68 -2.53
CA ALA A 35 -9.51 -5.86 -3.55
C ALA A 35 -10.47 -4.79 -4.11
N GLU A 36 -11.76 -5.12 -4.28
CA GLU A 36 -12.78 -4.15 -4.69
C GLU A 36 -12.92 -3.01 -3.67
N VAL A 37 -12.97 -3.34 -2.38
CA VAL A 37 -13.02 -2.34 -1.30
C VAL A 37 -11.76 -1.47 -1.28
N PHE A 38 -10.59 -2.07 -1.49
CA PHE A 38 -9.32 -1.36 -1.48
C PHE A 38 -9.16 -0.46 -2.72
N ILE A 39 -9.58 -0.91 -3.90
CA ILE A 39 -9.60 -0.07 -5.11
C ILE A 39 -10.49 1.16 -4.93
N ASP A 40 -11.67 1.00 -4.36
CA ASP A 40 -12.57 2.12 -4.07
C ASP A 40 -11.91 3.10 -3.10
N PHE A 41 -11.31 2.62 -2.02
CA PHE A 41 -10.59 3.43 -1.05
C PHE A 41 -9.42 4.20 -1.69
N PHE A 42 -8.52 3.53 -2.41
CA PHE A 42 -7.37 4.17 -3.06
C PHE A 42 -7.78 5.17 -4.12
N THR A 43 -8.78 4.82 -4.91
CA THR A 43 -9.30 5.67 -5.98
C THR A 43 -9.88 6.98 -5.45
N ARG A 44 -10.61 6.96 -4.33
CA ARG A 44 -11.12 8.16 -3.67
C ARG A 44 -10.01 9.01 -3.06
N ASN A 45 -9.00 8.40 -2.47
CA ASN A 45 -7.93 9.10 -1.77
C ASN A 45 -6.82 9.60 -2.69
N PHE A 46 -6.42 8.81 -3.71
CA PHE A 46 -5.25 9.10 -4.54
C PHE A 46 -5.56 9.30 -6.02
N GLY A 47 -6.78 9.03 -6.45
CA GLY A 47 -7.17 9.12 -7.85
C GLY A 47 -7.27 7.76 -8.53
N GLN A 48 -7.66 7.77 -9.80
CA GLN A 48 -7.90 6.56 -10.56
C GLN A 48 -6.73 5.59 -10.52
N TYR A 49 -7.03 4.28 -10.51
CA TYR A 49 -6.02 3.24 -10.64
C TYR A 49 -5.10 3.52 -11.86
N PRO A 50 -3.79 3.66 -11.65
CA PRO A 50 -2.90 4.16 -12.72
C PRO A 50 -2.90 3.30 -13.98
N TRP A 51 -3.06 1.99 -13.81
CA TRP A 51 -3.02 1.00 -14.90
C TRP A 51 -4.42 0.56 -15.34
N ILE A 52 -5.38 1.47 -15.30
CA ILE A 52 -6.81 1.19 -15.60
C ILE A 52 -7.04 0.62 -16.99
N ASN A 53 -6.15 0.85 -17.93
CA ASN A 53 -6.22 0.30 -19.30
C ASN A 53 -5.59 -1.08 -19.43
N GLU A 54 -5.00 -1.59 -18.36
CA GLU A 54 -4.37 -2.91 -18.30
C GLU A 54 -5.18 -3.85 -17.41
N LYS A 55 -4.71 -4.09 -16.20
CA LYS A 55 -5.39 -4.93 -15.21
C LYS A 55 -4.82 -4.71 -13.80
N LEU A 56 -5.53 -5.16 -12.79
CA LEU A 56 -4.99 -5.53 -11.48
C LEU A 56 -4.78 -7.05 -11.47
N GLY A 57 -3.54 -7.50 -11.49
CA GLY A 57 -3.18 -8.90 -11.33
C GLY A 57 -2.75 -9.22 -9.91
N ILE A 58 -3.09 -10.40 -9.43
CA ILE A 58 -2.58 -10.98 -8.19
C ILE A 58 -2.13 -12.40 -8.49
N VAL A 59 -0.98 -12.82 -7.98
CA VAL A 59 -0.48 -14.19 -8.15
C VAL A 59 -0.11 -14.80 -6.81
N ASN A 60 -0.61 -15.99 -6.54
CA ASN A 60 -0.26 -16.74 -5.35
C ASN A 60 1.21 -17.21 -5.42
N THR A 61 1.99 -16.86 -4.40
CA THR A 61 3.43 -17.16 -4.32
C THR A 61 3.77 -17.87 -3.00
N PRO A 62 4.89 -18.62 -2.96
CA PRO A 62 5.37 -19.24 -1.72
C PRO A 62 6.13 -18.26 -0.80
N TYR A 63 6.30 -17.01 -1.20
CA TYR A 63 6.92 -15.94 -0.40
C TYR A 63 5.89 -14.85 -0.08
N TRP A 64 6.21 -14.00 0.89
CA TRP A 64 5.30 -13.08 1.56
C TRP A 64 4.50 -12.17 0.62
N GLY A 65 5.13 -11.19 0.01
CA GLY A 65 4.53 -10.25 -0.92
C GLY A 65 5.56 -9.51 -1.75
N MET A 66 5.14 -8.91 -2.85
CA MET A 66 5.96 -8.01 -3.66
C MET A 66 5.08 -7.21 -4.61
N GLU A 67 5.36 -5.92 -4.69
CA GLU A 67 4.60 -4.91 -5.42
C GLU A 67 4.85 -4.90 -6.95
N HIS A 68 4.96 -6.05 -7.59
CA HIS A 68 5.14 -6.04 -9.06
C HIS A 68 3.95 -5.36 -9.75
N GLN A 69 4.25 -4.33 -10.55
CA GLN A 69 3.26 -3.56 -11.29
C GLN A 69 2.26 -4.46 -12.03
N THR A 70 0.96 -4.29 -11.76
CA THR A 70 -0.14 -5.03 -12.39
C THR A 70 -0.13 -6.56 -12.21
N ILE A 71 0.76 -7.09 -11.35
CA ILE A 71 0.84 -8.53 -11.01
C ILE A 71 1.44 -8.75 -9.62
N ILE A 72 0.73 -8.30 -8.60
CA ILE A 72 1.10 -8.38 -7.19
C ILE A 72 1.39 -9.84 -6.80
N ALA A 73 2.58 -10.11 -6.22
CA ALA A 73 2.85 -11.38 -5.57
C ALA A 73 2.18 -11.43 -4.20
N TYR A 74 1.49 -12.51 -3.90
CA TYR A 74 0.73 -12.67 -2.67
C TYR A 74 0.97 -14.02 -2.00
N GLY A 75 1.41 -14.02 -0.74
CA GLY A 75 1.74 -15.23 0.03
C GLY A 75 1.25 -15.21 1.48
N ASN A 76 0.20 -14.43 1.83
CA ASN A 76 -0.34 -14.37 3.19
C ASN A 76 -1.35 -15.49 3.52
N GLU A 77 -1.44 -16.52 2.68
CA GLU A 77 -2.31 -17.69 2.92
C GLU A 77 -3.78 -17.31 3.21
N TYR A 78 -4.26 -16.21 2.62
CA TYR A 78 -5.65 -15.71 2.73
C TYR A 78 -6.08 -15.37 4.17
N ARG A 79 -5.12 -14.95 5.02
CA ARG A 79 -5.36 -14.65 6.43
C ARG A 79 -5.71 -13.19 6.64
N ASP A 80 -6.86 -12.97 7.24
CA ASP A 80 -7.22 -11.64 7.73
C ASP A 80 -6.47 -11.32 9.03
N ASN A 81 -6.24 -10.02 9.24
CA ASN A 81 -5.76 -9.51 10.52
C ASN A 81 -6.91 -9.45 11.57
N GLU A 82 -6.61 -8.97 12.76
CA GLU A 82 -7.59 -8.83 13.87
C GLU A 82 -8.80 -7.93 13.50
N LYS A 83 -8.70 -7.12 12.46
CA LYS A 83 -9.75 -6.20 11.99
C LYS A 83 -10.57 -6.79 10.83
N GLY A 84 -10.30 -8.01 10.41
CA GLY A 84 -11.07 -8.74 9.41
C GLY A 84 -10.76 -8.38 7.95
N TYR A 85 -9.54 -7.95 7.65
CA TYR A 85 -9.05 -7.74 6.29
C TYR A 85 -7.60 -8.20 6.11
N ASP A 86 -7.24 -8.51 4.89
CA ASP A 86 -5.87 -8.88 4.53
C ASP A 86 -4.99 -7.64 4.39
N PHE A 87 -4.11 -7.44 5.38
CA PHE A 87 -3.24 -6.26 5.40
C PHE A 87 -2.15 -6.31 4.34
N LEU A 88 -1.68 -7.52 3.94
CA LEU A 88 -0.66 -7.65 2.92
C LEU A 88 -1.22 -7.21 1.56
N LEU A 89 -2.41 -7.67 1.20
CA LEU A 89 -3.04 -7.24 -0.04
C LEU A 89 -3.25 -5.72 -0.07
N LEU A 90 -3.71 -5.13 1.03
CA LEU A 90 -3.87 -3.68 1.15
C LEU A 90 -2.52 -2.94 0.93
N HIS A 91 -1.44 -3.43 1.55
CA HIS A 91 -0.10 -2.88 1.43
C HIS A 91 0.42 -2.95 -0.02
N GLU A 92 0.41 -4.14 -0.61
CA GLU A 92 0.91 -4.34 -1.97
C GLU A 92 0.08 -3.59 -3.03
N MET A 93 -1.22 -3.42 -2.80
CA MET A 93 -2.07 -2.61 -3.68
C MET A 93 -1.77 -1.11 -3.57
N ALA A 94 -1.36 -0.60 -2.41
CA ALA A 94 -0.95 0.80 -2.27
C ALA A 94 0.24 1.14 -3.16
N HIS A 95 1.12 0.19 -3.37
CA HIS A 95 2.29 0.34 -4.22
C HIS A 95 1.97 0.58 -5.70
N GLU A 96 0.78 0.24 -6.17
CA GLU A 96 0.37 0.58 -7.54
C GLU A 96 0.37 2.10 -7.77
N TRP A 97 0.11 2.90 -6.74
CA TRP A 97 0.28 4.36 -6.74
C TRP A 97 1.68 4.77 -6.25
N TRP A 98 2.14 4.21 -5.12
CA TRP A 98 3.34 4.62 -4.39
C TRP A 98 4.48 3.60 -4.57
N GLY A 99 5.22 3.68 -5.65
CA GLY A 99 6.27 2.74 -6.02
C GLY A 99 6.23 2.39 -7.49
N ASN A 100 5.08 1.98 -8.01
CA ASN A 100 4.92 1.62 -9.41
C ASN A 100 4.62 2.84 -10.29
N TYR A 101 3.62 3.65 -9.94
CA TYR A 101 3.29 4.87 -10.69
C TYR A 101 4.23 6.02 -10.34
N LEU A 102 4.29 6.42 -9.07
CA LEU A 102 5.30 7.35 -8.58
C LEU A 102 6.47 6.53 -8.02
N SER A 103 7.54 6.40 -8.80
CA SER A 103 8.74 5.66 -8.40
C SER A 103 9.90 6.59 -8.06
N VAL A 104 10.86 6.09 -7.28
CA VAL A 104 12.07 6.83 -6.92
C VAL A 104 13.17 6.64 -7.95
N SER A 105 13.97 7.67 -8.19
CA SER A 105 15.12 7.61 -9.08
C SER A 105 16.39 7.10 -8.39
N ASP A 106 16.40 7.01 -7.07
CA ASP A 106 17.51 6.55 -6.24
C ASP A 106 16.97 5.80 -5.02
N TRP A 107 17.57 4.68 -4.67
CA TRP A 107 17.18 3.89 -3.51
C TRP A 107 17.29 4.63 -2.18
N SER A 108 18.04 5.71 -2.11
CA SER A 108 18.08 6.57 -0.92
C SER A 108 16.70 7.12 -0.53
N ASP A 109 15.79 7.25 -1.50
CA ASP A 109 14.43 7.75 -1.32
C ASP A 109 13.37 6.63 -1.17
N PHE A 110 13.78 5.38 -0.98
CA PHE A 110 12.89 4.20 -0.92
C PHE A 110 11.77 4.30 0.12
N TRP A 111 11.94 5.14 1.14
CA TRP A 111 10.88 5.42 2.11
C TRP A 111 9.61 6.00 1.47
N ILE A 112 9.70 6.56 0.25
CA ILE A 112 8.54 7.04 -0.51
C ILE A 112 7.68 5.86 -0.94
N HIS A 113 8.27 4.73 -1.34
CA HIS A 113 7.50 3.52 -1.61
C HIS A 113 6.85 3.00 -0.33
N GLU A 114 7.65 2.59 0.62
CA GLU A 114 7.22 1.85 1.81
C GLU A 114 6.47 2.72 2.83
N GLY A 115 6.95 3.94 3.04
CA GLY A 115 6.32 4.87 3.99
C GLY A 115 4.92 5.29 3.55
N PHE A 116 4.71 5.53 2.25
CA PHE A 116 3.38 5.83 1.72
C PHE A 116 2.47 4.60 1.71
N ALA A 117 3.00 3.39 1.44
CA ALA A 117 2.22 2.17 1.52
C ALA A 117 1.72 1.92 2.95
N VAL A 118 2.60 1.99 3.96
CA VAL A 118 2.21 1.87 5.38
C VAL A 118 1.30 3.01 5.83
N TYR A 119 1.52 4.22 5.33
CA TYR A 119 0.62 5.35 5.64
C TYR A 119 -0.78 5.14 5.04
N SER A 120 -0.86 4.53 3.87
CA SER A 120 -2.13 4.14 3.26
C SER A 120 -2.90 3.12 4.10
N GLU A 121 -2.21 2.17 4.75
CA GLU A 121 -2.82 1.27 5.74
C GLU A 121 -3.44 2.07 6.90
N ALA A 122 -2.70 3.07 7.41
CA ALA A 122 -3.20 3.92 8.50
C ALA A 122 -4.44 4.73 8.07
N LEU A 123 -4.45 5.27 6.85
CA LEU A 123 -5.60 6.00 6.30
C LEU A 123 -6.82 5.08 6.11
N PHE A 124 -6.60 3.84 5.66
CA PHE A 124 -7.68 2.85 5.57
C PHE A 124 -8.27 2.52 6.95
N ILE A 125 -7.42 2.37 7.96
CA ILE A 125 -7.84 2.17 9.36
C ILE A 125 -8.65 3.38 9.85
N GLU A 126 -8.22 4.60 9.57
CA GLU A 126 -8.94 5.81 9.94
C GLU A 126 -10.34 5.86 9.32
N GLU A 127 -10.44 5.62 8.02
CA GLU A 127 -11.72 5.66 7.30
C GLU A 127 -12.68 4.57 7.78
N LYS A 128 -12.16 3.37 8.04
CA LYS A 128 -12.99 2.21 8.36
C LYS A 128 -13.36 2.13 9.84
N TYR A 129 -12.46 2.55 10.74
CA TYR A 129 -12.55 2.33 12.19
C TYR A 129 -12.41 3.62 13.02
N GLY A 130 -12.15 4.74 12.38
CA GLY A 130 -12.07 6.06 13.04
C GLY A 130 -10.69 6.45 13.55
N PHE A 131 -10.60 7.72 13.96
CA PHE A 131 -9.35 8.40 14.33
C PHE A 131 -8.64 7.78 15.54
N ASP A 132 -9.38 7.21 16.50
CA ASP A 132 -8.77 6.56 17.67
C ASP A 132 -7.99 5.30 17.27
N GLU A 133 -8.50 4.54 16.30
CA GLU A 133 -7.81 3.37 15.76
C GLU A 133 -6.60 3.75 14.90
N TYR A 134 -6.69 4.83 14.13
CA TYR A 134 -5.56 5.43 13.45
C TYR A 134 -4.44 5.82 14.43
N ASN A 135 -4.77 6.53 15.52
CA ASN A 135 -3.79 6.86 16.55
C ASN A 135 -3.21 5.61 17.23
N SER A 136 -4.05 4.60 17.46
CA SER A 136 -3.61 3.33 18.04
C SER A 136 -2.61 2.59 17.12
N PHE A 137 -2.84 2.62 15.81
CA PHE A 137 -1.92 2.06 14.81
C PHE A 137 -0.52 2.69 14.95
N PHE A 138 -0.42 4.01 14.99
CA PHE A 138 0.84 4.69 15.18
C PHE A 138 1.48 4.41 16.53
N LYS A 139 0.75 4.46 17.64
CA LYS A 139 1.27 4.15 18.98
C LYS A 139 1.82 2.73 19.08
N LYS A 140 1.13 1.74 18.54
CA LYS A 140 1.54 0.32 18.62
C LYS A 140 2.76 0.03 17.74
N ASN A 141 2.82 0.56 16.54
CA ASN A 141 3.83 0.21 15.55
C ASN A 141 5.06 1.12 15.58
N LEU A 142 4.89 2.40 15.89
CA LEU A 142 5.96 3.40 15.75
C LEU A 142 6.82 3.52 16.99
N LEU A 143 6.22 3.69 18.16
CA LEU A 143 6.99 3.93 19.39
C LEU A 143 7.86 2.76 19.81
N LYS A 144 7.57 1.55 19.32
CA LYS A 144 8.29 0.31 19.69
C LYS A 144 9.29 -0.17 18.62
N LYS A 145 9.15 0.25 17.36
CA LYS A 145 9.87 -0.32 16.23
C LYS A 145 10.86 0.63 15.56
N ILE A 146 10.69 1.95 15.71
CA ILE A 146 11.54 2.92 14.99
C ILE A 146 12.88 3.10 15.69
N PRO A 147 14.00 2.79 15.03
CA PRO A 147 15.33 3.17 15.51
C PRO A 147 15.50 4.69 15.35
N GLN A 148 15.32 5.43 16.45
CA GLN A 148 15.27 6.90 16.49
C GLN A 148 16.54 7.61 15.95
N TYR A 149 17.68 6.92 15.93
CA TYR A 149 18.98 7.47 15.56
C TYR A 149 19.43 7.19 14.12
N LYS A 150 18.65 6.39 13.37
CA LYS A 150 18.99 6.14 11.95
C LYS A 150 18.28 7.16 11.06
N PRO A 151 18.95 7.69 10.02
CA PRO A 151 18.29 8.55 9.04
C PRO A 151 17.23 7.74 8.25
N ILE A 152 16.27 8.44 7.66
CA ILE A 152 15.31 7.83 6.74
C ILE A 152 15.84 7.85 5.30
N VAL A 153 16.67 8.84 4.99
CA VAL A 153 17.30 9.04 3.68
C VAL A 153 18.80 8.85 3.85
N LEU A 154 19.42 8.14 2.93
CA LEU A 154 20.87 7.99 2.81
C LEU A 154 21.44 8.97 1.77
N ASP A 155 22.77 9.00 1.66
CA ASP A 155 23.45 9.66 0.55
C ASP A 155 23.02 9.04 -0.78
N ARG A 156 23.08 9.83 -1.85
CA ARG A 156 22.77 9.39 -3.22
C ARG A 156 23.59 8.15 -3.63
N ASN A 157 23.01 7.35 -4.52
CA ASN A 157 23.53 6.07 -4.98
C ASN A 157 23.54 4.98 -3.89
N ALA A 158 22.61 5.03 -2.94
CA ALA A 158 22.40 3.96 -1.98
C ALA A 158 22.01 2.66 -2.67
N THR A 159 22.47 1.54 -2.14
CA THR A 159 22.03 0.22 -2.59
C THR A 159 20.82 -0.23 -1.79
N MET A 160 19.98 -1.09 -2.35
CA MET A 160 18.84 -1.70 -1.65
C MET A 160 19.25 -2.35 -0.33
N LYS A 161 20.43 -3.01 -0.26
CA LYS A 161 20.96 -3.61 0.96
C LYS A 161 21.22 -2.58 2.08
N GLN A 162 21.66 -1.38 1.73
CA GLN A 162 21.89 -0.30 2.70
C GLN A 162 20.56 0.25 3.20
N VAL A 163 19.60 0.43 2.30
CA VAL A 163 18.26 0.95 2.62
C VAL A 163 17.45 -0.04 3.46
N ALA A 164 17.50 -1.34 3.17
CA ALA A 164 16.83 -2.38 3.93
C ALA A 164 17.26 -2.45 5.41
N GLY A 165 18.43 -1.89 5.76
CA GLY A 165 18.89 -1.75 7.14
C GLY A 165 18.30 -0.57 7.91
N LEU A 166 17.54 0.30 7.23
CA LEU A 166 16.80 1.43 7.79
C LEU A 166 15.36 1.00 8.08
N ASP A 167 14.57 1.90 8.62
CA ASP A 167 13.12 1.69 8.69
C ASP A 167 12.40 2.65 7.72
N PRO A 168 12.34 2.34 6.43
CA PRO A 168 11.61 3.14 5.47
C PRO A 168 10.08 3.03 5.65
N TYR A 169 9.61 1.95 6.24
CA TYR A 169 8.20 1.60 6.45
C TYR A 169 7.53 2.51 7.48
N TYR A 170 7.66 2.15 8.74
CA TYR A 170 6.96 2.87 9.83
C TYR A 170 7.50 4.27 10.05
N LYS A 171 8.80 4.48 9.91
CA LYS A 171 9.39 5.81 10.04
C LYS A 171 8.96 6.74 8.91
N GLY A 172 8.86 6.21 7.68
CA GLY A 172 8.30 6.92 6.54
C GLY A 172 6.85 7.32 6.77
N ALA A 173 6.01 6.38 7.20
CA ALA A 173 4.62 6.64 7.54
C ALA A 173 4.49 7.69 8.67
N PHE A 174 5.41 7.69 9.63
CA PHE A 174 5.40 8.68 10.70
C PHE A 174 5.78 10.09 10.22
N VAL A 175 6.70 10.21 9.29
CA VAL A 175 7.02 11.50 8.64
C VAL A 175 5.76 12.06 7.98
N LEU A 176 4.99 11.24 7.27
CA LEU A 176 3.73 11.64 6.65
C LEU A 176 2.67 12.04 7.69
N HIS A 177 2.55 11.26 8.78
CA HIS A 177 1.68 11.60 9.91
C HIS A 177 2.04 12.95 10.53
N MET A 178 3.33 13.21 10.78
CA MET A 178 3.77 14.51 11.29
C MET A 178 3.49 15.65 10.31
N LEU A 179 3.73 15.43 9.01
CA LEU A 179 3.45 16.42 7.98
C LEU A 179 1.95 16.77 7.97
N ARG A 180 1.07 15.75 7.98
CA ARG A 180 -0.38 15.97 8.06
C ARG A 180 -0.78 16.78 9.29
N TYR A 181 -0.18 16.48 10.45
CA TYR A 181 -0.43 17.23 11.68
C TYR A 181 0.00 18.69 11.58
N LEU A 182 1.10 18.97 10.89
CA LEU A 182 1.65 20.34 10.76
C LEU A 182 0.86 21.21 9.80
N ILE A 183 0.40 20.66 8.66
CA ILE A 183 -0.25 21.45 7.60
C ILE A 183 -1.77 21.29 7.54
N GLY A 184 -2.32 20.33 8.29
CA GLY A 184 -3.76 20.01 8.30
C GLY A 184 -4.19 19.10 7.17
N ASP A 185 -5.39 18.55 7.30
CA ASP A 185 -5.91 17.51 6.39
C ASP A 185 -6.07 18.02 4.95
N GLU A 186 -6.70 19.18 4.78
CA GLU A 186 -7.00 19.73 3.45
C GLU A 186 -5.74 19.92 2.61
N ASP A 187 -4.75 20.61 3.16
CA ASP A 187 -3.48 20.87 2.49
C ASP A 187 -2.68 19.58 2.31
N PHE A 188 -2.70 18.68 3.30
CA PHE A 188 -2.00 17.41 3.21
C PHE A 188 -2.51 16.55 2.06
N PHE A 189 -3.82 16.29 1.97
CA PHE A 189 -4.38 15.46 0.90
C PHE A 189 -4.25 16.10 -0.47
N LYS A 190 -4.27 17.43 -0.55
CA LYS A 190 -3.96 18.14 -1.79
C LYS A 190 -2.51 17.91 -2.21
N VAL A 191 -1.56 18.14 -1.28
CA VAL A 191 -0.12 18.03 -1.56
C VAL A 191 0.27 16.60 -1.98
N ILE A 192 -0.22 15.56 -1.30
CA ILE A 192 0.12 14.18 -1.68
C ILE A 192 -0.46 13.78 -3.05
N LYS A 193 -1.65 14.30 -3.43
CA LYS A 193 -2.19 14.09 -4.78
C LYS A 193 -1.37 14.83 -5.84
N ASP A 194 -1.00 16.08 -5.58
CA ASP A 194 -0.16 16.85 -6.48
C ASP A 194 1.21 16.19 -6.66
N PHE A 195 1.79 15.67 -5.56
CA PHE A 195 3.07 14.94 -5.58
C PHE A 195 2.98 13.65 -6.40
N LEU A 196 1.89 12.90 -6.27
CA LEU A 196 1.69 11.68 -7.04
C LEU A 196 1.67 11.91 -8.55
N HIS A 197 1.26 13.09 -9.00
CA HIS A 197 1.12 13.43 -10.42
C HIS A 197 2.20 14.42 -10.92
N SER A 198 3.27 14.62 -10.14
CA SER A 198 4.38 15.57 -10.45
C SER A 198 5.37 15.08 -11.52
#